data_f4e5856586e320dd8acc8a9166457f1b
#
_entry.id   f4e5856586e320dd8acc8a9166457f1b
#
_cell.length_a   1.000
_cell.length_b   1.000
_cell.length_c   1.000
_cell.angle_alpha   90.00
_cell.angle_beta   90.00
_cell.angle_gamma   90.00
#
_symmetry.space_group_name_H-M   'P 1'
#
loop_
_entity.id
_entity.type
_entity.pdbx_description
1 polymer ?
#
loop_
_entity_poly.entity_id
_entity_poly.type
_entity_poly.pdbx_seq_one_letter_code
_entity_poly.pdbx_strand_id
1 'polypeptide(L)'
;MRNTPSTKVDLNHNKIARMEGLDELARALFPGNKNHQRTFLAVFVEIKWSSGQFVPALEQIADKHGISHRTLETVRARMRRLGIIDHVSRFNKARGYREGWVFSNRFGSSLIHLRETCERLRLCRDANQEGKDRDLHKYL
;
A
#
# COMPACT_ATOMS: atom_id res chain seq x y z
N MET A 1 -19.31 11.30 -10.54
CA MET A 1 -18.50 11.20 -9.32
C MET A 1 -17.20 10.46 -9.61
N ARG A 2 -16.10 11.06 -9.23
CA ARG A 2 -14.81 10.39 -9.37
C ARG A 2 -14.64 9.32 -8.29
N ASN A 3 -14.41 8.09 -8.71
CA ASN A 3 -14.01 7.04 -7.79
C ASN A 3 -12.49 7.08 -7.63
N THR A 4 -12.01 7.91 -6.70
CA THR A 4 -10.59 7.94 -6.37
C THR A 4 -10.29 6.79 -5.42
N PRO A 5 -9.20 6.00 -5.66
CA PRO A 5 -8.84 4.94 -4.74
C PRO A 5 -8.56 5.51 -3.35
N SER A 6 -9.19 4.91 -2.34
CA SER A 6 -8.98 5.30 -0.95
C SER A 6 -7.61 4.81 -0.47
N THR A 7 -6.93 5.63 0.33
CA THR A 7 -5.70 5.25 1.02
C THR A 7 -5.89 5.12 2.52
N LYS A 8 -7.17 5.16 2.97
CA LYS A 8 -7.48 5.05 4.39
C LYS A 8 -7.01 3.69 4.94
N VAL A 9 -6.14 3.74 5.94
CA VAL A 9 -5.64 2.57 6.65
C VAL A 9 -5.92 2.73 8.14
N ASP A 10 -6.00 1.60 8.85
CA ASP A 10 -6.16 1.60 10.30
C ASP A 10 -4.78 1.54 10.96
N LEU A 11 -4.30 2.68 11.43
CA LEU A 11 -3.02 2.80 12.11
C LEU A 11 -3.17 2.83 13.65
N ASN A 12 -4.21 2.18 14.16
CA ASN A 12 -4.39 2.08 15.62
C ASN A 12 -3.13 1.47 16.23
N HIS A 13 -2.50 2.20 17.16
CA HIS A 13 -1.21 1.83 17.73
C HIS A 13 -1.23 0.42 18.33
N ASN A 14 -2.25 0.09 19.12
CA ASN A 14 -2.33 -1.21 19.77
C ASN A 14 -2.46 -2.36 18.76
N LYS A 15 -3.23 -2.15 17.70
CA LYS A 15 -3.39 -3.14 16.63
C LYS A 15 -2.09 -3.33 15.86
N ILE A 16 -1.41 -2.22 15.52
CA ILE A 16 -0.15 -2.27 14.78
C ILE A 16 0.94 -2.94 15.61
N ALA A 17 1.06 -2.59 16.89
CA ALA A 17 2.08 -3.14 17.79
C ALA A 17 1.92 -4.65 18.00
N ARG A 18 0.71 -5.18 17.88
CA ARG A 18 0.41 -6.60 18.06
C ARG A 18 0.27 -7.38 16.75
N MET A 19 0.45 -6.70 15.62
CA MET A 19 0.29 -7.33 14.31
C MET A 19 1.39 -8.36 14.08
N GLU A 20 0.98 -9.58 13.74
CA GLU A 20 1.92 -10.68 13.48
C GLU A 20 1.64 -11.38 12.16
N GLY A 21 0.39 -11.35 11.69
CA GLY A 21 -0.04 -12.13 10.56
C GLY A 21 -0.53 -11.32 9.38
N LEU A 22 -0.60 -11.99 8.24
CA LEU A 22 -1.03 -11.41 6.99
C LEU A 22 -2.51 -11.01 7.02
N ASP A 23 -3.34 -11.76 7.74
CA ASP A 23 -4.75 -11.45 7.93
C ASP A 23 -4.95 -10.12 8.68
N GLU A 24 -4.13 -9.87 9.68
CA GLU A 24 -4.16 -8.62 10.43
C GLU A 24 -3.71 -7.45 9.56
N LEU A 25 -2.70 -7.67 8.72
CA LEU A 25 -2.26 -6.68 7.75
C LEU A 25 -3.39 -6.32 6.78
N ALA A 26 -4.11 -7.32 6.28
CA ALA A 26 -5.24 -7.11 5.38
C ALA A 26 -6.33 -6.25 6.05
N ARG A 27 -6.63 -6.52 7.31
CA ARG A 27 -7.62 -5.73 8.05
C ARG A 27 -7.18 -4.29 8.28
N ALA A 28 -5.90 -4.06 8.51
CA ALA A 28 -5.36 -2.72 8.68
C ALA A 28 -5.38 -1.92 7.38
N LEU A 29 -5.03 -2.55 6.27
CA LEU A 29 -4.95 -1.88 4.97
C LEU A 29 -6.31 -1.69 4.30
N PHE A 30 -7.27 -2.55 4.60
CA PHE A 30 -8.63 -2.49 4.05
C PHE A 30 -9.67 -2.60 5.18
N PRO A 31 -9.72 -1.60 6.07
CA PRO A 31 -10.59 -1.70 7.24
C PRO A 31 -12.07 -1.76 6.85
N GLY A 32 -12.81 -2.68 7.51
CA GLY A 32 -14.25 -2.77 7.37
C GLY A 32 -14.76 -3.41 6.09
N ASN A 33 -13.91 -3.98 5.25
CA ASN A 33 -14.34 -4.59 3.99
C ASN A 33 -13.68 -5.96 3.79
N LYS A 34 -14.42 -7.01 4.15
CA LYS A 34 -13.91 -8.39 4.05
C LYS A 34 -13.58 -8.81 2.63
N ASN A 35 -14.36 -8.37 1.66
CA ASN A 35 -14.13 -8.71 0.26
C ASN A 35 -12.82 -8.11 -0.26
N HIS A 36 -12.54 -6.86 0.11
CA HIS A 36 -11.28 -6.21 -0.24
C HIS A 36 -10.09 -6.86 0.50
N GLN A 37 -10.27 -7.21 1.77
CA GLN A 37 -9.25 -7.92 2.54
C GLN A 37 -8.89 -9.25 1.87
N ARG A 38 -9.90 -10.02 1.50
CA ARG A 38 -9.71 -11.30 0.81
C ARG A 38 -8.99 -11.13 -0.52
N THR A 39 -9.36 -10.12 -1.29
CA THR A 39 -8.73 -9.83 -2.59
C THR A 39 -7.27 -9.43 -2.40
N PHE A 40 -6.98 -8.58 -1.42
CA PHE A 40 -5.61 -8.21 -1.05
C PHE A 40 -4.79 -9.45 -0.71
N LEU A 41 -5.34 -10.35 0.11
CA LEU A 41 -4.65 -11.58 0.51
C LEU A 41 -4.31 -12.45 -0.71
N ALA A 42 -5.27 -12.61 -1.61
CA ALA A 42 -5.06 -13.41 -2.82
C ALA A 42 -3.94 -12.84 -3.68
N VAL A 43 -3.94 -11.54 -3.93
CA VAL A 43 -2.91 -10.86 -4.72
C VAL A 43 -1.54 -10.96 -4.02
N PHE A 44 -1.50 -10.65 -2.74
CA PHE A 44 -0.26 -10.67 -1.97
C PHE A 44 0.40 -12.06 -1.97
N VAL A 45 -0.37 -13.08 -1.66
CA VAL A 45 0.14 -14.46 -1.59
C VAL A 45 0.60 -14.96 -2.96
N GLU A 46 -0.15 -14.68 -4.01
CA GLU A 46 0.23 -15.12 -5.35
C GLU A 46 1.51 -14.44 -5.83
N ILE A 47 1.70 -13.16 -5.55
CA ILE A 47 2.96 -12.47 -5.89
C ILE A 47 4.10 -13.03 -5.05
N LYS A 48 3.88 -13.18 -3.74
CA LYS A 48 4.91 -13.67 -2.81
C LYS A 48 5.51 -15.01 -3.24
N TRP A 49 4.65 -15.94 -3.66
CA TRP A 49 5.08 -17.30 -3.99
C TRP A 49 5.34 -17.52 -5.47
N SER A 50 5.18 -16.50 -6.30
CA SER A 50 5.57 -16.60 -7.70
C SER A 50 7.09 -16.50 -7.86
N SER A 51 7.60 -17.07 -8.96
CA SER A 51 9.02 -17.00 -9.28
C SER A 51 9.48 -15.55 -9.44
N GLY A 52 10.49 -15.16 -8.68
CA GLY A 52 11.00 -13.78 -8.70
C GLY A 52 10.02 -12.74 -8.15
N GLN A 53 8.97 -13.17 -7.46
CA GLN A 53 7.90 -12.30 -6.95
C GLN A 53 7.34 -11.39 -8.05
N PHE A 54 7.10 -11.99 -9.20
CA PHE A 54 6.62 -11.32 -10.41
C PHE A 54 5.43 -12.10 -10.97
N VAL A 55 4.31 -11.41 -11.19
CA VAL A 55 3.09 -11.99 -11.74
C VAL A 55 2.70 -11.22 -13.01
N PRO A 56 2.58 -11.89 -14.17
CA PRO A 56 2.28 -11.19 -15.43
C PRO A 56 0.93 -10.49 -15.46
N ALA A 57 -0.10 -11.09 -14.84
CA ALA A 57 -1.45 -10.54 -14.86
C ALA A 57 -2.19 -10.89 -13.56
N LEU A 58 -2.84 -9.89 -12.97
CA LEU A 58 -3.63 -10.08 -11.75
C LEU A 58 -5.02 -10.66 -12.05
N GLU A 59 -5.52 -10.51 -13.27
CA GLU A 59 -6.82 -11.04 -13.70
C GLU A 59 -6.89 -12.55 -13.55
N GLN A 60 -5.80 -13.25 -13.78
CA GLN A 60 -5.69 -14.70 -13.59
C GLN A 60 -5.89 -15.09 -12.13
N ILE A 61 -5.38 -14.27 -11.21
CA ILE A 61 -5.55 -14.47 -9.77
C ILE A 61 -7.02 -14.31 -9.39
N ALA A 62 -7.65 -13.28 -9.91
CA ALA A 62 -9.08 -13.03 -9.67
C ALA A 62 -9.93 -14.20 -10.15
N ASP A 63 -9.66 -14.72 -11.36
CA ASP A 63 -10.38 -15.86 -11.91
C ASP A 63 -10.17 -17.13 -11.08
N LYS A 64 -8.95 -17.37 -10.66
CA LYS A 64 -8.59 -18.53 -9.81
C LYS A 64 -9.32 -18.51 -8.46
N HIS A 65 -9.48 -17.34 -7.87
CA HIS A 65 -10.06 -17.19 -6.53
C HIS A 65 -11.51 -16.75 -6.51
N GLY A 66 -12.16 -16.67 -7.67
CA GLY A 66 -13.56 -16.26 -7.76
C GLY A 66 -13.81 -14.83 -7.35
N ILE A 67 -12.86 -13.95 -7.65
CA ILE A 67 -12.93 -12.51 -7.34
C ILE A 67 -13.41 -11.76 -8.58
N SER A 68 -14.38 -10.85 -8.41
CA SER A 68 -14.84 -10.05 -9.54
C SER A 68 -13.73 -9.11 -10.02
N HIS A 69 -13.69 -8.86 -11.33
CA HIS A 69 -12.69 -7.95 -11.89
C HIS A 69 -12.86 -6.52 -11.36
N ARG A 70 -14.07 -6.12 -11.06
CA ARG A 70 -14.35 -4.82 -10.45
C ARG A 70 -13.71 -4.68 -9.06
N THR A 71 -13.84 -5.70 -8.23
CA THR A 71 -13.22 -5.73 -6.91
C THR A 71 -11.70 -5.75 -7.04
N LEU A 72 -11.17 -6.54 -7.97
CA LEU A 72 -9.74 -6.56 -8.25
C LEU A 72 -9.21 -5.18 -8.62
N GLU A 73 -9.89 -4.47 -9.52
CA GLU A 73 -9.48 -3.13 -9.94
C GLU A 73 -9.43 -2.15 -8.77
N THR A 74 -10.46 -2.19 -7.91
CA THR A 74 -10.53 -1.32 -6.74
C THR A 74 -9.37 -1.60 -5.77
N VAL A 75 -9.14 -2.86 -5.45
CA VAL A 75 -8.07 -3.27 -4.53
C VAL A 75 -6.70 -2.99 -5.14
N ARG A 76 -6.50 -3.31 -6.41
CA ARG A 76 -5.26 -3.06 -7.12
C ARG A 76 -4.90 -1.57 -7.13
N ALA A 77 -5.87 -0.72 -7.45
CA ALA A 77 -5.66 0.72 -7.46
C ALA A 77 -5.23 1.23 -6.08
N ARG A 78 -5.85 0.72 -5.02
CA ARG A 78 -5.50 1.09 -3.65
C ARG A 78 -4.12 0.58 -3.25
N MET A 79 -3.79 -0.66 -3.57
CA MET A 79 -2.47 -1.22 -3.31
C MET A 79 -1.37 -0.41 -4.01
N ARG A 80 -1.62 -0.02 -5.25
CA ARG A 80 -0.71 0.82 -6.03
C ARG A 80 -0.56 2.21 -5.41
N ARG A 81 -1.66 2.82 -5.03
CA ARG A 81 -1.65 4.16 -4.44
C ARG A 81 -0.93 4.17 -3.08
N LEU A 82 -1.08 3.12 -2.29
CA LEU A 82 -0.33 2.96 -1.05
C LEU A 82 1.16 2.68 -1.28
N GLY A 83 1.52 2.23 -2.47
CA GLY A 83 2.90 1.88 -2.79
C GLY A 83 3.28 0.46 -2.39
N ILE A 84 2.31 -0.45 -2.32
CA ILE A 84 2.54 -1.86 -1.97
C ILE A 84 2.95 -2.67 -3.20
N ILE A 85 2.35 -2.37 -4.36
CA ILE A 85 2.67 -3.03 -5.62
C ILE A 85 2.91 -1.98 -6.72
N ASP A 86 3.65 -2.40 -7.75
CA ASP A 86 3.87 -1.62 -8.97
C ASP A 86 3.68 -2.49 -10.18
N HIS A 87 3.19 -1.89 -11.26
CA HIS A 87 3.21 -2.49 -12.58
C HIS A 87 4.52 -2.11 -13.25
N VAL A 88 5.27 -3.10 -13.69
CA VAL A 88 6.60 -2.88 -14.27
C VAL A 88 6.73 -3.56 -15.61
N SER A 89 7.65 -3.01 -16.41
CA SER A 89 8.08 -3.60 -17.67
C SER A 89 9.55 -3.95 -17.54
N ARG A 90 9.88 -5.21 -17.84
CA ARG A 90 11.27 -5.68 -17.77
C ARG A 90 11.68 -6.29 -19.09
N PHE A 91 12.85 -5.89 -19.56
CA PHE A 91 13.49 -6.49 -20.72
C PHE A 91 14.59 -7.45 -20.27
N ASN A 92 14.56 -8.65 -20.85
CA ASN A 92 15.60 -9.66 -20.64
C ASN A 92 16.03 -10.18 -22.02
N LYS A 93 17.32 -10.16 -22.31
CA LYS A 93 17.86 -10.60 -23.60
C LYS A 93 17.45 -12.03 -23.96
N ALA A 94 17.33 -12.90 -22.96
CA ALA A 94 16.99 -14.31 -23.19
C ALA A 94 15.48 -14.53 -23.38
N ARG A 95 14.63 -13.69 -22.75
CA ARG A 95 13.16 -13.90 -22.69
C ARG A 95 12.35 -12.76 -23.32
N GLY A 96 13.02 -11.70 -23.80
CA GLY A 96 12.34 -10.56 -24.39
C GLY A 96 11.71 -9.63 -23.35
N TYR A 97 10.69 -8.92 -23.79
CA TYR A 97 9.98 -7.93 -22.99
C TYR A 97 8.89 -8.60 -22.14
N ARG A 98 8.85 -8.26 -20.86
CA ARG A 98 7.83 -8.77 -19.94
C ARG A 98 7.22 -7.66 -19.13
N GLU A 99 5.90 -7.65 -19.08
CA GLU A 99 5.12 -6.77 -18.19
C GLU A 99 4.54 -7.59 -17.05
N GLY A 100 4.41 -6.97 -15.89
CA GLY A 100 3.77 -7.64 -14.77
C GLY A 100 3.78 -6.82 -13.50
N TRP A 101 3.41 -7.47 -12.42
CA TRP A 101 3.20 -6.88 -11.10
C TRP A 101 4.24 -7.41 -10.13
N VAL A 102 4.78 -6.49 -9.35
CA VAL A 102 5.79 -6.80 -8.34
C VAL A 102 5.46 -6.05 -7.04
N PHE A 103 6.08 -6.47 -5.94
CA PHE A 103 6.02 -5.68 -4.73
C PHE A 103 6.83 -4.39 -4.92
N SER A 104 6.36 -3.32 -4.26
CA SER A 104 7.06 -2.05 -4.20
C SER A 104 7.52 -1.78 -2.77
N ASN A 105 8.64 -1.09 -2.63
CA ASN A 105 9.12 -0.63 -1.34
C ASN A 105 8.62 0.77 -0.99
N ARG A 106 7.80 1.38 -1.84
CA ARG A 106 7.32 2.76 -1.65
C ARG A 106 6.48 2.92 -0.38
N PHE A 107 5.67 1.90 -0.05
CA PHE A 107 4.85 1.92 1.18
C PHE A 107 5.74 2.01 2.42
N GLY A 108 6.72 1.11 2.54
CA GLY A 108 7.66 1.14 3.65
C GLY A 108 8.46 2.43 3.71
N SER A 109 8.93 2.92 2.56
CA SER A 109 9.65 4.18 2.49
C SER A 109 8.81 5.36 2.95
N SER A 110 7.53 5.39 2.58
CA SER A 110 6.61 6.44 3.02
C SER A 110 6.40 6.42 4.54
N LEU A 111 6.26 5.24 5.13
CA LEU A 111 6.08 5.09 6.57
C LEU A 111 7.33 5.52 7.33
N ILE A 112 8.51 5.17 6.83
CA ILE A 112 9.78 5.59 7.41
C ILE A 112 9.91 7.11 7.35
N HIS A 113 9.62 7.70 6.20
CA HIS A 113 9.69 9.16 6.04
C HIS A 113 8.69 9.88 6.95
N LEU A 114 7.47 9.33 7.08
CA LEU A 114 6.46 9.87 7.98
C LEU A 114 6.95 9.84 9.43
N ARG A 115 7.54 8.73 9.88
CA ARG A 115 8.12 8.60 11.20
C ARG A 115 9.23 9.62 11.43
N GLU A 116 10.18 9.70 10.50
CA GLU A 116 11.32 10.61 10.61
C GLU A 116 10.88 12.07 10.62
N THR A 117 9.91 12.42 9.80
CA THR A 117 9.35 13.77 9.75
C THR A 117 8.71 14.14 11.09
N CYS A 118 7.89 13.22 11.62
CA CYS A 118 7.22 13.42 12.90
C CYS A 118 8.24 13.64 14.04
N GLU A 119 9.29 12.80 14.10
CA GLU A 119 10.34 12.90 15.11
C GLU A 119 11.14 14.20 14.96
N ARG A 120 11.52 14.53 13.73
CA ARG A 120 12.30 15.75 13.46
C ARG A 120 11.52 17.00 13.86
N LEU A 121 10.25 17.08 13.50
CA LEU A 121 9.40 18.24 13.82
C LEU A 121 9.10 18.34 15.31
N ARG A 122 9.00 17.20 16.00
CA ARG A 122 8.79 17.19 17.45
C ARG A 122 10.02 17.66 18.21
N LEU A 123 11.21 17.30 17.75
CA LEU A 123 12.47 17.57 18.45
C LEU A 123 13.12 18.89 18.05
N CYS A 124 12.83 19.42 16.88
CA CYS A 124 13.39 20.68 16.41
C CYS A 124 12.70 21.84 17.12
N ARG A 125 13.46 22.58 17.95
CA ARG A 125 12.96 23.71 18.73
C ARG A 125 13.73 24.95 18.38
N ASP A 126 13.10 25.85 17.66
CA ASP A 126 13.63 27.14 17.24
C ASP A 126 12.55 28.19 17.51
N ALA A 127 12.93 29.28 18.17
CA ALA A 127 12.01 30.35 18.55
C ALA A 127 11.27 30.96 17.35
N ASN A 128 11.95 31.11 16.21
CA ASN A 128 11.32 31.63 14.98
C ASN A 128 10.30 30.63 14.42
N GLN A 129 10.62 29.35 14.47
CA GLN A 129 9.73 28.30 14.02
C GLN A 129 8.51 28.15 14.93
N GLU A 130 8.67 28.36 16.23
CA GLU A 130 7.56 28.29 17.18
C GLU A 130 6.42 29.23 16.81
N GLY A 131 6.73 30.49 16.48
CA GLY A 131 5.72 31.44 16.05
C GLY A 131 4.98 30.99 14.80
N LYS A 132 5.70 30.48 13.82
CA LYS A 132 5.13 29.96 12.57
C LYS A 132 4.24 28.74 12.82
N ASP A 133 4.70 27.84 13.68
CA ASP A 133 3.93 26.62 14.00
C ASP A 133 2.62 26.95 14.70
N ARG A 134 2.66 27.87 15.66
CA ARG A 134 1.46 28.30 16.40
C ARG A 134 0.42 28.96 15.51
N ASP A 135 0.85 29.57 14.42
CA ASP A 135 -0.03 30.29 13.50
C ASP A 135 -0.54 29.42 12.35
N LEU A 136 0.01 28.22 12.16
CA LEU A 136 -0.38 27.34 11.02
C LEU A 136 -1.88 27.05 10.95
N HIS A 137 -2.52 26.83 12.10
CA HIS A 137 -3.94 26.51 12.14
C HIS A 137 -4.84 27.64 11.58
N LYS A 138 -4.34 28.85 11.54
CA LYS A 138 -5.06 30.01 10.99
C LYS A 138 -5.22 29.94 9.48
N TYR A 139 -4.39 29.13 8.81
CA TYR A 139 -4.39 29.01 7.35
C TYR A 139 -5.06 27.70 6.87
N LEU A 140 -5.53 26.90 7.78
CA LEU A 140 -6.25 25.67 7.49
C LEU A 140 -7.76 25.93 7.62
#